data_fad2ea86ecd2cf11dc6dc180f07c48bd
#
_entry.id   fad2ea86ecd2cf11dc6dc180f07c48bd
#
_cell.length_a   1.000
_cell.length_b   1.000
_cell.length_c   1.000
_cell.angle_alpha   90.00
_cell.angle_beta   90.00
_cell.angle_gamma   90.00
#
_symmetry.space_group_name_H-M   'P 1'
#
loop_
_entity.id
_entity.type
_entity.pdbx_description
1 polymer ?
#
loop_
_entity_poly.entity_id
_entity_poly.type
_entity_poly.pdbx_seq_one_letter_code
_entity_poly.pdbx_strand_id
1 'polypeptide(L)' 'MQEFTVEFYDNKDFLITTYVILEQNIQQALELAKKEAYHLIDIGECIPFTVSVLNDDDHLVYKTMTKKIERYY' A
#
# COMPACT_ATOMS: atom_id res chain seq x y z
N MET A 1 -2.68 4.13 18.92
CA MET A 1 -2.48 3.67 17.55
C MET A 1 -3.03 4.68 16.56
N GLN A 2 -2.43 4.75 15.39
CA GLN A 2 -2.84 5.64 14.33
C GLN A 2 -3.52 4.85 13.22
N GLU A 3 -4.46 5.48 12.54
CA GLU A 3 -5.13 4.91 11.39
C GLU A 3 -4.42 5.33 10.12
N PHE A 4 -4.11 4.37 9.26
CA PHE A 4 -3.51 4.62 7.95
C PHE A 4 -4.39 4.01 6.88
N THR A 5 -4.52 4.72 5.76
CA THR A 5 -5.22 4.21 4.58
C THR A 5 -4.21 3.85 3.52
N VAL A 6 -4.25 2.61 3.05
CA VAL A 6 -3.37 2.13 1.99
C VAL A 6 -4.20 1.96 0.74
N GLU A 7 -3.79 2.62 -0.34
CA GLU A 7 -4.49 2.58 -1.61
C GLU A 7 -3.58 1.99 -2.68
N PHE A 8 -4.12 1.04 -3.44
CA PHE A 8 -3.42 0.44 -4.57
C PHE A 8 -4.06 0.88 -5.87
N TYR A 9 -3.25 1.32 -6.82
CA TYR A 9 -3.69 1.81 -8.12
C TYR A 9 -3.07 0.98 -9.24
N ASP A 10 -3.77 0.86 -10.34
CA ASP A 10 -3.24 0.20 -11.53
C ASP A 10 -2.38 1.19 -12.35
N ASN A 11 -1.87 0.74 -13.50
CA ASN A 11 -1.01 1.56 -14.34
C ASN A 11 -1.73 2.71 -15.05
N LYS A 12 -3.04 2.78 -14.90
CA LYS A 12 -3.87 3.87 -15.45
C LYS A 12 -4.40 4.78 -14.35
N ASP A 13 -3.86 4.66 -13.14
CA ASP A 13 -4.28 5.42 -11.96
C ASP A 13 -5.71 5.16 -11.50
N PHE A 14 -6.26 4.00 -11.82
CA PHE A 14 -7.54 3.58 -11.26
C PHE A 14 -7.31 2.85 -9.95
N LEU A 15 -8.12 3.18 -8.95
CA LEU A 15 -8.07 2.55 -7.65
C LEU A 15 -8.47 1.08 -7.77
N ILE A 16 -7.57 0.18 -7.33
CA ILE A 16 -7.84 -1.25 -7.30
C ILE A 16 -8.54 -1.62 -6.00
N THR A 17 -7.94 -1.25 -4.88
CA THR A 17 -8.45 -1.56 -3.56
C THR A 17 -7.87 -0.62 -2.51
N THR A 18 -8.53 -0.58 -1.36
CA THR A 18 -8.16 0.26 -0.22
C THR A 18 -8.19 -0.58 1.04
N TYR A 19 -7.17 -0.43 1.88
CA TYR A 19 -7.12 -1.05 3.21
C TYR A 19 -6.96 0.04 4.26
N VAL A 20 -7.71 -0.09 5.35
CA VAL A 20 -7.52 0.75 6.53
C VAL A 20 -6.84 -0.10 7.58
N ILE A 21 -5.69 0.38 8.08
CA ILE A 21 -4.89 -0.36 9.05
C ILE A 21 -4.62 0.52 10.27
N LEU A 22 -4.51 -0.14 11.42
CA LEU A 22 -4.17 0.52 12.69
C LEU A 22 -2.77 0.09 13.09
N GLU A 23 -1.85 1.05 13.17
CA GLU A 23 -0.46 0.79 13.53
C GLU A 23 0.08 1.90 14.41
N GLN A 24 1.17 1.61 15.10
CA GLN A 24 1.74 2.56 16.05
C GLN A 24 2.46 3.70 15.35
N ASN A 25 3.06 3.44 14.18
CA ASN A 25 3.82 4.43 13.46
C ASN A 25 3.84 4.12 11.97
N ILE A 26 4.35 5.08 11.19
CA ILE A 26 4.39 4.97 9.73
C ILE A 26 5.25 3.81 9.26
N GLN A 27 6.32 3.48 9.96
CA GLN A 27 7.20 2.37 9.57
C GLN A 27 6.46 1.05 9.55
N GLN A 28 5.69 0.77 10.59
CA GLN A 28 4.88 -0.45 10.66
C GLN A 28 3.77 -0.45 9.62
N ALA A 29 3.18 0.72 9.36
CA ALA A 29 2.17 0.84 8.30
C ALA A 29 2.77 0.52 6.93
N LEU A 30 3.98 0.99 6.64
CA LEU A 30 4.67 0.69 5.39
C LEU A 30 5.00 -0.79 5.25
N GLU A 31 5.38 -1.45 6.35
CA GLU A 31 5.63 -2.90 6.35
C GLU A 31 4.38 -3.68 5.96
N LEU A 32 3.24 -3.32 6.55
CA LEU A 32 1.97 -3.95 6.20
C LEU A 32 1.56 -3.66 4.76
N ALA A 33 1.76 -2.43 4.29
CA ALA A 33 1.45 -2.07 2.92
C ALA A 33 2.25 -2.93 1.93
N LYS A 34 3.52 -3.18 2.23
CA LYS A 34 4.36 -4.05 1.40
C LYS A 34 3.83 -5.48 1.37
N LYS A 35 3.47 -6.02 2.52
CA LYS A 35 2.91 -7.37 2.61
C LYS A 35 1.64 -7.50 1.79
N GLU A 36 0.76 -6.52 1.88
CA GLU A 36 -0.49 -6.55 1.12
C GLU A 36 -0.24 -6.43 -0.39
N ALA A 37 0.73 -5.62 -0.80
CA ALA A 37 1.11 -5.51 -2.21
C ALA A 37 1.57 -6.85 -2.75
N TYR A 38 2.44 -7.53 -2.03
CA TYR A 38 2.93 -8.86 -2.43
C TYR A 38 1.80 -9.88 -2.46
N HIS A 39 0.89 -9.81 -1.49
CA HIS A 39 -0.26 -10.70 -1.44
C HIS A 39 -1.12 -10.56 -2.71
N LEU A 40 -1.43 -9.33 -3.11
CA LEU A 40 -2.21 -9.07 -4.32
C LEU A 40 -1.52 -9.60 -5.58
N ILE A 41 -0.21 -9.44 -5.65
CA ILE A 41 0.56 -9.96 -6.78
C ILE A 41 0.53 -11.49 -6.80
N ASP A 42 0.70 -12.11 -5.63
CA ASP A 42 0.80 -13.56 -5.51
C ASP A 42 -0.51 -14.27 -5.84
N ILE A 43 -1.66 -13.69 -5.46
CA ILE A 43 -2.96 -14.27 -5.80
C ILE A 43 -3.35 -14.02 -7.26
N GLY A 44 -2.67 -13.08 -7.94
CA GLY A 44 -2.85 -12.84 -9.36
C GLY A 44 -4.17 -12.21 -9.78
N GLU A 45 -4.97 -11.74 -8.84
CA GLU A 45 -6.26 -11.10 -9.17
C GLU A 45 -6.09 -9.71 -9.75
N CYS A 46 -5.14 -8.97 -9.23
CA CYS A 46 -4.75 -7.69 -9.81
C CYS A 46 -3.30 -7.42 -9.47
N ILE A 47 -2.63 -6.69 -10.37
CA ILE A 47 -1.24 -6.31 -10.16
C ILE A 47 -1.22 -4.82 -9.85
N PRO A 48 -1.03 -4.44 -8.57
CA PRO A 48 -0.97 -3.03 -8.24
C PRO A 48 0.29 -2.40 -8.83
N PHE A 49 0.13 -1.24 -9.44
CA PHE A 49 1.21 -0.50 -10.06
C PHE A 49 1.78 0.55 -9.11
N THR A 50 0.91 1.21 -8.35
CA THR A 50 1.27 2.26 -7.41
C THR A 50 0.63 1.98 -6.05
N VAL A 51 1.38 2.25 -4.99
CA VAL A 51 0.92 2.13 -3.60
C VAL A 51 1.02 3.50 -2.95
N SER A 52 -0.08 3.94 -2.34
CA SER A 52 -0.13 5.19 -1.58
C SER A 52 -0.54 4.89 -0.15
N VAL A 53 0.09 5.56 0.80
CA VAL A 53 -0.27 5.46 2.21
C VAL A 53 -0.62 6.84 2.71
N LEU A 54 -1.81 6.98 3.31
CA LEU A 54 -2.29 8.22 3.88
C LEU A 54 -2.41 8.06 5.39
N ASN A 55 -2.19 9.18 6.11
CA ASN A 55 -2.37 9.18 7.57
C ASN A 55 -3.85 9.40 7.93
N ASP A 56 -4.16 9.54 9.22
CA ASP A 56 -5.52 9.71 9.71
C ASP A 56 -6.15 11.06 9.31
N ASP A 57 -5.35 12.02 8.87
CA ASP A 57 -5.84 13.29 8.33
C ASP A 57 -5.98 13.25 6.80
N ASP A 58 -5.87 12.06 6.20
CA ASP A 58 -5.92 11.85 4.75
C ASP A 58 -4.78 12.56 3.99
N HIS A 59 -3.67 12.83 4.68
CA HIS A 59 -2.48 13.36 4.04
C HIS A 59 -1.61 12.21 3.53
N LEU A 60 -1.13 12.35 2.30
CA LEU A 60 -0.24 11.39 1.69
C LEU A 60 1.10 11.40 2.43
N VAL A 61 1.48 10.28 3.03
CA VAL A 61 2.74 10.14 3.76
C VAL A 61 3.75 9.27 3.02
N TYR A 62 3.30 8.49 2.03
CA TYR A 62 4.19 7.64 1.25
C TYR A 62 3.52 7.27 -0.07
N LYS A 63 4.29 7.30 -1.16
CA LYS A 63 3.80 6.84 -2.46
C LYS A 63 4.98 6.27 -3.24
N THR A 64 4.80 5.10 -3.83
CA THR A 64 5.82 4.48 -4.65
C THR A 64 5.20 3.60 -5.72
N MET A 65 5.99 3.31 -6.74
CA MET A 65 5.62 2.30 -7.73
C MET A 65 5.89 0.91 -7.14
N THR A 66 4.97 -0.01 -7.35
CA THR A 66 5.05 -1.36 -6.80
C THR A 66 6.35 -2.06 -7.20
N LYS A 67 6.82 -1.84 -8.41
CA LYS A 67 8.08 -2.44 -8.88
C LYS A 67 9.30 -1.99 -8.10
N LYS A 68 9.19 -0.89 -7.34
CA LYS A 68 10.28 -0.41 -6.47
C LYS A 68 10.19 -0.96 -5.07
N ILE A 69 9.12 -1.66 -4.75
CA ILE A 69 9.04 -2.41 -3.50
C ILE A 69 9.86 -3.66 -3.72
N GLU A 70 11.04 -3.68 -3.15
CA GLU A 70 11.96 -4.78 -3.38
C GLU A 70 11.45 -6.06 -2.75
N ARG A 71 11.52 -7.13 -3.51
CA ARG A 71 11.09 -8.44 -3.05
C ARG A 71 12.32 -9.21 -2.58
N TYR A 72 12.42 -9.34 -1.29
CA TYR A 72 13.45 -10.18 -0.68
C TYR A 72 12.82 -11.50 -0.27
N TYR A 73 13.14 -12.49 -0.99
CA TYR A 73 12.69 -13.84 -0.68
C TYR A 73 13.88 -14.70 -0.29
#